data_8728c8339dc80862a6de4538b97cf623
#
_entry.id   8728c8339dc80862a6de4538b97cf623
#
_cell.length_a   1.000
_cell.length_b   1.000
_cell.length_c   1.000
_cell.angle_alpha   90.00
_cell.angle_beta   90.00
_cell.angle_gamma   90.00
#
_symmetry.space_group_name_H-M   'P 1'
#
loop_
_entity.id
_entity.type
_entity.pdbx_description
1 polymer ?
#
loop_
_entity_poly.entity_id
_entity_poly.type
_entity_poly.pdbx_seq_one_letter_code
_entity_poly.pdbx_strand_id
1 'polypeptide(L)'
;MTDAIAAPTKFAHLVLKTSRFKAQLDFYQLLLGAHIVHQGPGLAFLTYDDEHHRIALIEQPGLLPRIKNMSGVDHHAYTYADLATLLATWKRMTAAGHEPVWCTHHGPTISIYYSDVDGNVIETQVDVFDTMEEANEFLKADDFQSNPIGVDFNPAELLERLESGEPWETLKMRTPSGPRNPASIPRAYLGTFAWSMLQLQNRLSFARSGTT
;
A
#
# COMPACT_ATOMS: atom_id res chain seq x y z
N MET A 1 -29.61 -14.95 25.17
CA MET A 1 -28.14 -14.88 25.06
C MET A 1 -27.87 -14.78 23.56
N THR A 2 -27.42 -13.63 23.07
CA THR A 2 -26.98 -13.52 21.70
C THR A 2 -25.67 -14.29 21.60
N ASP A 3 -25.65 -15.40 20.87
CA ASP A 3 -24.42 -16.13 20.61
C ASP A 3 -23.44 -15.17 19.92
N ALA A 4 -22.36 -14.84 20.61
CA ALA A 4 -21.33 -13.97 20.04
C ALA A 4 -20.72 -14.69 18.82
N ILE A 5 -20.73 -14.03 17.67
CA ILE A 5 -20.09 -14.55 16.45
C ILE A 5 -18.60 -14.64 16.71
N ALA A 6 -18.02 -15.83 16.58
CA ALA A 6 -16.57 -16.01 16.74
C ALA A 6 -15.82 -15.31 15.61
N ALA A 7 -14.84 -14.47 15.97
CA ALA A 7 -13.96 -13.82 15.01
C ALA A 7 -12.74 -14.70 14.69
N PRO A 8 -12.14 -14.58 13.47
CA PRO A 8 -10.85 -15.21 13.20
C PRO A 8 -9.76 -14.60 14.10
N THR A 9 -8.76 -15.39 14.45
CA THR A 9 -7.67 -14.96 15.34
C THR A 9 -6.58 -14.19 14.61
N LYS A 10 -6.42 -14.43 13.29
CA LYS A 10 -5.41 -13.77 12.44
C LYS A 10 -5.75 -13.92 10.96
N PHE A 11 -5.18 -13.05 10.13
CA PHE A 11 -5.11 -13.27 8.70
C PHE A 11 -4.01 -14.30 8.42
N ALA A 12 -4.36 -15.43 7.80
CA ALA A 12 -3.41 -16.52 7.60
C ALA A 12 -2.48 -16.28 6.40
N HIS A 13 -3.03 -16.24 5.19
CA HIS A 13 -2.25 -16.09 3.97
C HIS A 13 -3.06 -15.51 2.82
N LEU A 14 -2.33 -15.00 1.81
CA LEU A 14 -2.85 -14.60 0.52
C LEU A 14 -2.40 -15.62 -0.55
N VAL A 15 -3.30 -15.95 -1.47
CA VAL A 15 -2.99 -16.80 -2.62
C VAL A 15 -3.10 -15.99 -3.91
N LEU A 16 -2.03 -15.97 -4.70
CA LEU A 16 -1.96 -15.28 -5.98
C LEU A 16 -1.74 -16.27 -7.11
N LYS A 17 -2.48 -16.09 -8.19
CA LYS A 17 -2.25 -16.81 -9.46
C LYS A 17 -1.43 -15.94 -10.39
N THR A 18 -0.46 -16.54 -11.07
CA THR A 18 0.42 -15.82 -11.99
C THR A 18 0.78 -16.67 -13.20
N SER A 19 0.95 -16.04 -14.35
CA SER A 19 1.61 -16.65 -15.52
C SER A 19 3.10 -16.30 -15.58
N ARG A 20 3.61 -15.50 -14.62
CA ARG A 20 4.99 -15.01 -14.51
C ARG A 20 5.63 -15.46 -13.20
N PHE A 21 5.55 -16.76 -12.93
CA PHE A 21 5.83 -17.36 -11.62
C PHE A 21 7.17 -16.94 -11.03
N LYS A 22 8.27 -17.06 -11.81
CA LYS A 22 9.59 -16.68 -11.28
C LYS A 22 9.69 -15.19 -10.96
N ALA A 23 9.19 -14.33 -11.83
CA ALA A 23 9.25 -12.88 -11.61
C ALA A 23 8.41 -12.45 -10.38
N GLN A 24 7.26 -13.11 -10.18
CA GLN A 24 6.41 -12.88 -9.03
C GLN A 24 7.09 -13.36 -7.73
N LEU A 25 7.75 -14.51 -7.77
CA LEU A 25 8.52 -15.05 -6.66
C LEU A 25 9.65 -14.09 -6.26
N ASP A 26 10.46 -13.66 -7.23
CA ASP A 26 11.58 -12.73 -7.02
C ASP A 26 11.08 -11.40 -6.43
N PHE A 27 9.94 -10.89 -6.94
CA PHE A 27 9.35 -9.65 -6.46
C PHE A 27 8.95 -9.72 -4.97
N TYR A 28 8.23 -10.76 -4.54
CA TYR A 28 7.78 -10.88 -3.16
C TYR A 28 8.94 -11.18 -2.19
N GLN A 29 9.94 -11.94 -2.62
CA GLN A 29 11.17 -12.11 -1.83
C GLN A 29 11.90 -10.77 -1.65
N LEU A 30 12.00 -9.99 -2.71
CA LEU A 30 12.67 -8.69 -2.66
C LEU A 30 11.89 -7.68 -1.81
N LEU A 31 10.57 -7.58 -2.00
CA LEU A 31 9.74 -6.59 -1.29
C LEU A 31 9.65 -6.90 0.20
N LEU A 32 9.31 -8.14 0.56
CA LEU A 32 8.97 -8.50 1.93
C LEU A 32 10.15 -9.11 2.71
N GLY A 33 11.30 -9.35 2.07
CA GLY A 33 12.36 -10.15 2.68
C GLY A 33 11.91 -11.60 2.94
N ALA A 34 10.87 -12.05 2.25
CA ALA A 34 10.28 -13.37 2.45
C ALA A 34 11.21 -14.48 1.99
N HIS A 35 11.22 -15.59 2.71
CA HIS A 35 11.90 -16.80 2.29
C HIS A 35 10.92 -17.87 1.83
N ILE A 36 11.40 -18.77 0.97
CA ILE A 36 10.59 -19.88 0.44
C ILE A 36 10.58 -21.00 1.47
N VAL A 37 9.40 -21.41 1.93
CA VAL A 37 9.20 -22.56 2.82
C VAL A 37 8.84 -23.83 2.06
N HIS A 38 8.26 -23.67 0.87
CA HIS A 38 8.00 -24.78 -0.06
C HIS A 38 8.04 -24.29 -1.49
N GLN A 39 8.61 -25.07 -2.39
CA GLN A 39 8.53 -24.86 -3.83
C GLN A 39 8.44 -26.18 -4.58
N GLY A 40 7.46 -26.28 -5.45
CA GLY A 40 7.21 -27.39 -6.35
C GLY A 40 6.85 -26.91 -7.75
N PRO A 41 6.51 -27.83 -8.67
CA PRO A 41 6.06 -27.44 -10.01
C PRO A 41 4.81 -26.55 -9.94
N GLY A 42 4.95 -25.28 -10.34
CA GLY A 42 3.87 -24.29 -10.39
C GLY A 42 3.29 -23.87 -9.03
N LEU A 43 3.99 -24.14 -7.91
CA LEU A 43 3.54 -23.76 -6.58
C LEU A 43 4.72 -23.30 -5.72
N ALA A 44 4.57 -22.19 -5.02
CA ALA A 44 5.53 -21.77 -3.99
C ALA A 44 4.78 -21.19 -2.78
N PHE A 45 5.32 -21.45 -1.60
CA PHE A 45 4.91 -20.85 -0.33
C PHE A 45 6.05 -20.02 0.23
N LEU A 46 5.75 -18.77 0.60
CA LEU A 46 6.69 -17.84 1.18
C LEU A 46 6.18 -17.35 2.53
N THR A 47 7.10 -17.08 3.44
CA THR A 47 6.80 -16.38 4.69
C THR A 47 7.92 -15.41 5.06
N TYR A 48 7.57 -14.42 5.90
CA TYR A 48 8.49 -13.43 6.48
C TYR A 48 8.43 -13.43 8.02
N ASP A 49 7.62 -14.30 8.61
CA ASP A 49 7.43 -14.46 10.06
C ASP A 49 7.22 -15.94 10.45
N ASP A 50 6.65 -16.20 11.63
CA ASP A 50 6.45 -17.55 12.20
C ASP A 50 5.32 -18.34 11.52
N GLU A 51 4.56 -17.75 10.60
CA GLU A 51 3.47 -18.46 9.93
C GLU A 51 4.03 -19.46 8.91
N HIS A 52 3.41 -20.63 8.79
CA HIS A 52 3.84 -21.65 7.82
C HIS A 52 3.90 -21.12 6.37
N HIS A 53 3.08 -20.13 6.01
CA HIS A 53 3.24 -19.27 4.84
C HIS A 53 2.30 -18.06 4.93
N ARG A 54 2.73 -16.95 4.38
CA ARG A 54 1.95 -15.71 4.24
C ARG A 54 1.50 -15.48 2.82
N ILE A 55 2.27 -15.99 1.86
CA ILE A 55 1.96 -15.88 0.44
C ILE A 55 2.09 -17.25 -0.20
N ALA A 56 1.08 -17.62 -0.98
CA ALA A 56 1.14 -18.74 -1.90
C ALA A 56 1.07 -18.23 -3.34
N LEU A 57 1.97 -18.69 -4.19
CA LEU A 57 1.99 -18.42 -5.61
C LEU A 57 1.60 -19.69 -6.37
N ILE A 58 0.62 -19.59 -7.26
CA ILE A 58 0.18 -20.66 -8.13
C ILE A 58 0.45 -20.24 -9.58
N GLU A 59 1.29 -21.01 -10.27
CA GLU A 59 1.50 -20.83 -11.70
C GLU A 59 0.28 -21.30 -12.49
N GLN A 60 -0.25 -20.43 -13.31
CA GLN A 60 -1.34 -20.75 -14.21
C GLN A 60 -1.04 -20.12 -15.57
N PRO A 61 -0.56 -20.92 -16.55
CA PRO A 61 -0.29 -20.42 -17.90
C PRO A 61 -1.53 -19.80 -18.55
N GLY A 62 -1.32 -18.77 -19.35
CA GLY A 62 -2.40 -18.14 -20.14
C GLY A 62 -3.29 -17.17 -19.38
N LEU A 63 -2.97 -16.83 -18.12
CA LEU A 63 -3.67 -15.76 -17.41
C LEU A 63 -3.45 -14.42 -18.11
N LEU A 64 -4.53 -13.66 -18.25
CA LEU A 64 -4.48 -12.27 -18.67
C LEU A 64 -3.97 -11.41 -17.51
N PRO A 65 -3.25 -10.30 -17.79
CA PRO A 65 -2.89 -9.32 -16.78
C PRO A 65 -4.14 -8.83 -16.05
N ARG A 66 -3.99 -8.48 -14.76
CA ARG A 66 -5.07 -7.89 -13.97
C ARG A 66 -5.58 -6.63 -14.64
N ILE A 67 -6.88 -6.55 -14.83
CA ILE A 67 -7.55 -5.33 -15.29
C ILE A 67 -7.81 -4.46 -14.07
N LYS A 68 -7.15 -3.31 -13.99
CA LYS A 68 -7.47 -2.28 -12.99
C LYS A 68 -8.91 -1.79 -13.21
N ASN A 69 -9.57 -1.35 -12.14
CA ASN A 69 -10.96 -0.85 -12.14
C ASN A 69 -12.04 -1.93 -12.29
N MET A 70 -11.75 -3.14 -11.89
CA MET A 70 -12.75 -4.17 -11.62
C MET A 70 -12.92 -4.33 -10.11
N SER A 71 -14.14 -4.68 -9.68
CA SER A 71 -14.39 -5.00 -8.26
C SER A 71 -13.52 -6.17 -7.81
N GLY A 72 -12.99 -6.10 -6.59
CA GLY A 72 -12.08 -7.09 -6.02
C GLY A 72 -11.18 -6.49 -4.96
N VAL A 73 -10.05 -7.13 -4.68
CA VAL A 73 -9.05 -6.58 -3.77
C VAL A 73 -8.40 -5.38 -4.43
N ASP A 74 -8.44 -4.22 -3.78
CA ASP A 74 -7.73 -3.02 -4.24
C ASP A 74 -6.23 -3.20 -4.03
N HIS A 75 -5.81 -3.38 -2.78
CA HIS A 75 -4.44 -3.69 -2.37
C HIS A 75 -4.44 -4.60 -1.14
N HIS A 76 -3.26 -5.09 -0.78
CA HIS A 76 -3.00 -5.75 0.49
C HIS A 76 -1.78 -5.08 1.15
N ALA A 77 -1.84 -4.92 2.47
CA ALA A 77 -0.90 -4.11 3.24
C ALA A 77 -0.01 -4.96 4.16
N TYR A 78 1.25 -4.53 4.29
CA TYR A 78 2.25 -5.10 5.18
C TYR A 78 2.88 -4.01 6.03
N THR A 79 2.81 -4.16 7.36
CA THR A 79 3.39 -3.21 8.31
C THR A 79 4.84 -3.59 8.61
N TYR A 80 5.73 -2.62 8.46
CA TYR A 80 7.13 -2.70 8.85
C TYR A 80 7.33 -2.18 10.28
N ALA A 81 8.37 -2.63 10.94
CA ALA A 81 8.62 -2.34 12.35
C ALA A 81 8.81 -0.84 12.63
N ASP A 82 9.45 -0.14 11.69
CA ASP A 82 9.78 1.29 11.82
C ASP A 82 10.01 1.95 10.45
N LEU A 83 10.12 3.28 10.47
CA LEU A 83 10.35 4.09 9.28
C LEU A 83 11.69 3.76 8.60
N ALA A 84 12.73 3.44 9.36
CA ALA A 84 14.03 3.10 8.81
C ALA A 84 13.95 1.82 7.95
N THR A 85 13.26 0.81 8.44
CA THR A 85 13.02 -0.46 7.72
C THR A 85 12.15 -0.26 6.49
N LEU A 86 11.11 0.58 6.56
CA LEU A 86 10.26 0.94 5.42
C LEU A 86 11.09 1.64 4.32
N LEU A 87 11.89 2.65 4.68
CA LEU A 87 12.71 3.40 3.73
C LEU A 87 13.90 2.58 3.19
N ALA A 88 14.47 1.67 3.98
CA ALA A 88 15.45 0.70 3.50
C ALA A 88 14.84 -0.24 2.44
N THR A 89 13.57 -0.63 2.64
CA THR A 89 12.82 -1.41 1.65
C THR A 89 12.59 -0.60 0.38
N TRP A 90 12.17 0.65 0.49
CA TRP A 90 12.05 1.55 -0.66
C TRP A 90 13.37 1.66 -1.44
N LYS A 91 14.47 1.92 -0.76
CA LYS A 91 15.81 2.01 -1.38
C LYS A 91 16.19 0.73 -2.12
N ARG A 92 15.93 -0.45 -1.53
CA ARG A 92 16.17 -1.76 -2.12
C ARG A 92 15.32 -1.99 -3.37
N MET A 93 14.03 -1.66 -3.31
CA MET A 93 13.09 -1.82 -4.44
C MET A 93 13.47 -0.91 -5.61
N THR A 94 13.72 0.38 -5.36
CA THR A 94 14.15 1.35 -6.37
C THR A 94 15.48 0.93 -7.02
N ALA A 95 16.46 0.47 -6.23
CA ALA A 95 17.73 -0.03 -6.77
C ALA A 95 17.56 -1.26 -7.69
N ALA A 96 16.49 -2.03 -7.51
CA ALA A 96 16.14 -3.15 -8.38
C ALA A 96 15.21 -2.76 -9.55
N GLY A 97 14.89 -1.47 -9.71
CA GLY A 97 14.04 -0.96 -10.77
C GLY A 97 12.53 -1.03 -10.51
N HIS A 98 12.14 -1.26 -9.26
CA HIS A 98 10.72 -1.25 -8.84
C HIS A 98 10.38 0.08 -8.17
N GLU A 99 9.95 1.04 -8.97
CA GLU A 99 9.51 2.34 -8.44
C GLU A 99 8.14 2.24 -7.77
N PRO A 100 7.91 2.99 -6.68
CA PRO A 100 6.59 3.05 -6.07
C PRO A 100 5.57 3.70 -7.01
N VAL A 101 4.34 3.20 -6.97
CA VAL A 101 3.22 3.78 -7.71
C VAL A 101 2.56 4.92 -6.94
N TRP A 102 2.79 4.99 -5.64
CA TRP A 102 2.31 6.06 -4.77
C TRP A 102 3.04 6.05 -3.42
N CYS A 103 3.30 7.24 -2.87
CA CYS A 103 3.84 7.43 -1.51
C CYS A 103 2.97 8.47 -0.81
N THR A 104 2.32 8.10 0.29
CA THR A 104 1.37 8.98 0.97
C THR A 104 1.32 8.73 2.48
N HIS A 105 1.15 9.80 3.23
CA HIS A 105 0.92 9.78 4.66
C HIS A 105 -0.57 9.91 4.92
N HIS A 106 -1.22 8.81 5.26
CA HIS A 106 -2.67 8.78 5.50
C HIS A 106 -3.09 9.42 6.84
N GLY A 107 -2.16 9.55 7.74
CA GLY A 107 -2.37 9.95 9.14
C GLY A 107 -2.07 8.77 10.05
N PRO A 108 -2.86 7.71 10.07
CA PRO A 108 -2.54 6.51 10.84
C PRO A 108 -1.29 5.78 10.34
N THR A 109 -0.96 5.91 9.06
CA THR A 109 0.17 5.21 8.44
C THR A 109 0.96 6.14 7.51
N ILE A 110 2.27 5.87 7.40
CA ILE A 110 3.13 6.33 6.31
C ILE A 110 3.29 5.16 5.35
N SER A 111 2.86 5.33 4.10
CA SER A 111 2.63 4.22 3.18
C SER A 111 3.33 4.43 1.84
N ILE A 112 3.95 3.35 1.34
CA ILE A 112 4.58 3.28 0.02
C ILE A 112 3.94 2.12 -0.74
N TYR A 113 3.34 2.43 -1.88
CA TYR A 113 2.61 1.47 -2.71
C TYR A 113 3.45 1.01 -3.89
N TYR A 114 3.45 -0.28 -4.14
CA TYR A 114 4.07 -0.91 -5.30
C TYR A 114 3.03 -1.63 -6.16
N SER A 115 3.39 -1.89 -7.41
CA SER A 115 2.65 -2.82 -8.25
C SER A 115 3.54 -4.02 -8.53
N ASP A 116 3.03 -5.22 -8.26
CA ASP A 116 3.73 -6.43 -8.65
C ASP A 116 3.72 -6.63 -10.17
N VAL A 117 4.37 -7.70 -10.63
CA VAL A 117 4.52 -7.96 -12.06
C VAL A 117 3.19 -8.27 -12.76
N ASP A 118 2.14 -8.65 -12.03
CA ASP A 118 0.80 -8.91 -12.58
C ASP A 118 -0.17 -7.75 -12.39
N GLY A 119 0.28 -6.65 -11.74
CA GLY A 119 -0.51 -5.45 -11.51
C GLY A 119 -1.32 -5.48 -10.23
N ASN A 120 -1.06 -6.42 -9.29
CA ASN A 120 -1.61 -6.30 -7.95
C ASN A 120 -0.92 -5.15 -7.24
N VAL A 121 -1.68 -4.41 -6.43
CA VAL A 121 -1.13 -3.31 -5.63
C VAL A 121 -0.82 -3.80 -4.23
N ILE A 122 0.37 -3.48 -3.76
CA ILE A 122 0.88 -3.82 -2.44
C ILE A 122 1.21 -2.54 -1.70
N GLU A 123 0.66 -2.39 -0.51
CA GLU A 123 1.03 -1.34 0.42
C GLU A 123 2.11 -1.86 1.37
N THR A 124 3.17 -1.10 1.52
CA THR A 124 4.12 -1.23 2.62
C THR A 124 3.97 -0.03 3.51
N GLN A 125 3.82 -0.22 4.81
CA GLN A 125 3.49 0.85 5.73
C GLN A 125 4.26 0.77 7.04
N VAL A 126 4.28 1.88 7.78
CA VAL A 126 4.60 1.94 9.20
C VAL A 126 3.47 2.65 9.92
N ASP A 127 3.10 2.14 11.09
CA ASP A 127 2.09 2.77 11.92
C ASP A 127 2.64 4.04 12.58
N VAL A 128 1.82 5.09 12.64
CA VAL A 128 2.19 6.41 13.18
C VAL A 128 1.93 6.48 14.68
N PHE A 129 0.93 5.76 15.16
CA PHE A 129 0.47 5.77 16.55
C PHE A 129 0.93 4.51 17.28
N ASP A 130 1.22 4.65 18.57
CA ASP A 130 1.68 3.54 19.39
C ASP A 130 0.52 2.61 19.79
N THR A 131 -0.71 3.14 19.79
CA THR A 131 -1.91 2.38 20.20
C THR A 131 -3.05 2.50 19.17
N MET A 132 -3.91 1.49 19.13
CA MET A 132 -5.12 1.51 18.31
C MET A 132 -6.12 2.58 18.78
N GLU A 133 -6.12 2.91 20.06
CA GLU A 133 -6.93 3.98 20.65
C GLU A 133 -6.56 5.34 20.04
N GLU A 134 -5.27 5.67 20.00
CA GLU A 134 -4.76 6.91 19.39
C GLU A 134 -5.08 6.97 17.90
N ALA A 135 -4.87 5.88 17.16
CA ALA A 135 -5.23 5.78 15.75
C ALA A 135 -6.73 6.00 15.54
N ASN A 136 -7.58 5.39 16.37
CA ASN A 136 -9.04 5.55 16.30
C ASN A 136 -9.50 6.98 16.65
N GLU A 137 -8.84 7.66 17.58
CA GLU A 137 -9.12 9.08 17.88
C GLU A 137 -8.72 9.98 16.71
N PHE A 138 -7.57 9.71 16.08
CA PHE A 138 -7.17 10.45 14.88
C PHE A 138 -8.18 10.28 13.72
N LEU A 139 -8.74 9.10 13.52
CA LEU A 139 -9.77 8.86 12.49
C LEU A 139 -11.04 9.70 12.70
N LYS A 140 -11.30 10.17 13.92
CA LYS A 140 -12.44 11.05 14.26
C LYS A 140 -12.07 12.54 14.17
N ALA A 141 -10.79 12.87 14.15
CA ALA A 141 -10.32 14.26 14.13
C ALA A 141 -10.65 14.97 12.81
N ASP A 142 -10.85 16.28 12.88
CA ASP A 142 -11.19 17.13 11.72
C ASP A 142 -10.15 17.04 10.59
N ASP A 143 -8.88 16.86 10.94
CA ASP A 143 -7.80 16.72 9.95
C ASP A 143 -7.99 15.47 9.08
N PHE A 144 -8.34 14.33 9.68
CA PHE A 144 -8.64 13.11 8.91
C PHE A 144 -9.96 13.24 8.16
N GLN A 145 -11.00 13.75 8.80
CA GLN A 145 -12.31 13.91 8.17
C GLN A 145 -12.27 14.84 6.96
N SER A 146 -11.44 15.88 6.99
CA SER A 146 -11.23 16.80 5.86
C SER A 146 -10.40 16.20 4.74
N ASN A 147 -9.42 15.35 5.07
CA ASN A 147 -8.56 14.66 4.09
C ASN A 147 -8.28 13.21 4.49
N PRO A 148 -9.20 12.29 4.24
CA PRO A 148 -8.97 10.85 4.50
C PRO A 148 -8.02 10.19 3.47
N ILE A 149 -7.72 10.87 2.36
CA ILE A 149 -6.79 10.34 1.34
C ILE A 149 -5.34 10.43 1.81
N GLY A 150 -4.97 11.51 2.50
CA GLY A 150 -3.61 11.73 2.99
C GLY A 150 -2.82 12.79 2.21
N VAL A 151 -1.53 12.87 2.50
CA VAL A 151 -0.59 13.85 1.95
C VAL A 151 0.58 13.11 1.32
N ASP A 152 0.83 13.35 0.04
CA ASP A 152 1.94 12.70 -0.66
C ASP A 152 3.28 13.20 -0.10
N PHE A 153 4.26 12.32 -0.08
CA PHE A 153 5.62 12.63 0.33
C PHE A 153 6.65 12.06 -0.65
N ASN A 154 7.86 12.63 -0.60
CA ASN A 154 9.00 12.12 -1.33
C ASN A 154 9.82 11.19 -0.39
N PRO A 155 9.94 9.89 -0.67
CA PRO A 155 10.66 8.97 0.20
C PRO A 155 12.17 9.26 0.28
N ALA A 156 12.78 9.88 -0.75
CA ALA A 156 14.17 10.29 -0.69
C ALA A 156 14.39 11.42 0.33
N GLU A 157 13.53 12.45 0.31
CA GLU A 157 13.59 13.55 1.27
C GLU A 157 13.30 13.06 2.70
N LEU A 158 12.36 12.13 2.86
CA LEU A 158 12.05 11.56 4.17
C LEU A 158 13.23 10.72 4.70
N LEU A 159 13.95 10.01 3.82
CA LEU A 159 15.17 9.28 4.18
C LEU A 159 16.30 10.24 4.61
N GLU A 160 16.53 11.32 3.87
CA GLU A 160 17.54 12.34 4.22
C GLU A 160 17.25 12.95 5.60
N ARG A 161 15.99 13.25 5.90
CA ARG A 161 15.58 13.76 7.22
C ARG A 161 15.84 12.74 8.32
N LEU A 162 15.50 11.47 8.09
CA LEU A 162 15.78 10.37 9.02
C LEU A 162 17.28 10.19 9.24
N GLU A 163 18.09 10.17 8.18
CA GLU A 163 19.55 10.02 8.25
C GLU A 163 20.24 11.24 8.89
N SER A 164 19.64 12.43 8.82
CA SER A 164 20.12 13.62 9.54
C SER A 164 19.82 13.58 11.04
N GLY A 165 19.12 12.56 11.53
CA GLY A 165 18.79 12.40 12.95
C GLY A 165 17.55 13.16 13.39
N GLU A 166 16.66 13.54 12.48
CA GLU A 166 15.39 14.16 12.85
C GLU A 166 14.55 13.17 13.68
N PRO A 167 14.01 13.62 14.85
CA PRO A 167 13.26 12.73 15.74
C PRO A 167 12.02 12.12 15.10
N TRP A 168 11.68 10.88 15.46
CA TRP A 168 10.47 10.20 15.01
C TRP A 168 9.20 11.04 15.24
N GLU A 169 9.11 11.71 16.40
CA GLU A 169 7.98 12.58 16.74
C GLU A 169 7.74 13.71 15.74
N THR A 170 8.78 14.14 15.02
CA THR A 170 8.67 15.12 13.94
C THR A 170 8.39 14.45 12.59
N LEU A 171 9.09 13.34 12.30
CA LEU A 171 8.96 12.62 11.03
C LEU A 171 7.57 12.00 10.85
N LYS A 172 6.95 11.55 11.94
CA LYS A 172 5.61 10.94 11.94
C LYS A 172 4.47 11.95 11.79
N MET A 173 4.76 13.25 11.85
CA MET A 173 3.72 14.27 11.76
C MET A 173 3.25 14.47 10.32
N ARG A 174 1.96 14.19 10.09
CA ARG A 174 1.33 14.53 8.81
C ARG A 174 1.20 16.05 8.70
N THR A 175 1.69 16.62 7.60
CA THR A 175 1.45 18.03 7.31
C THR A 175 -0.05 18.27 7.20
N PRO A 176 -0.64 19.20 8.00
CA PRO A 176 -2.05 19.54 7.85
C PRO A 176 -2.36 20.00 6.44
N SER A 177 -3.39 19.45 5.85
CA SER A 177 -3.83 19.82 4.51
C SER A 177 -5.35 19.90 4.50
N GLY A 178 -5.89 20.87 3.82
CA GLY A 178 -7.34 20.93 3.59
C GLY A 178 -7.86 19.76 2.73
N PRO A 179 -9.12 19.78 2.32
CA PRO A 179 -9.73 18.71 1.53
C PRO A 179 -8.91 18.36 0.30
N ARG A 180 -8.62 17.06 0.14
CA ARG A 180 -7.89 16.55 -1.01
C ARG A 180 -8.85 16.03 -2.08
N ASN A 181 -8.64 16.48 -3.31
CA ASN A 181 -9.43 15.99 -4.44
C ASN A 181 -8.97 14.56 -4.85
N PRO A 182 -9.86 13.56 -4.94
CA PRO A 182 -9.53 12.22 -5.43
C PRO A 182 -8.84 12.19 -6.80
N ALA A 183 -9.09 13.20 -7.66
CA ALA A 183 -8.41 13.32 -8.95
C ALA A 183 -6.89 13.62 -8.84
N SER A 184 -6.38 13.94 -7.64
CA SER A 184 -4.95 14.12 -7.36
C SER A 184 -4.21 12.80 -7.07
N ILE A 185 -4.93 11.70 -6.87
CA ILE A 185 -4.32 10.38 -6.67
C ILE A 185 -3.54 9.99 -7.94
N PRO A 186 -2.31 9.45 -7.81
CA PRO A 186 -1.47 9.17 -8.96
C PRO A 186 -2.10 8.21 -9.97
N ARG A 187 -1.93 8.52 -11.26
CA ARG A 187 -2.38 7.64 -12.34
C ARG A 187 -1.75 6.24 -12.27
N ALA A 188 -0.51 6.15 -11.80
CA ALA A 188 0.21 4.89 -11.63
C ALA A 188 -0.52 3.95 -10.67
N TYR A 189 -1.15 4.49 -9.61
CA TYR A 189 -1.98 3.77 -8.67
C TYR A 189 -3.35 3.42 -9.26
N LEU A 190 -4.10 4.44 -9.68
CA LEU A 190 -5.49 4.28 -10.16
C LEU A 190 -5.63 3.53 -11.49
N GLY A 191 -4.61 3.58 -12.35
CA GLY A 191 -4.71 3.19 -13.75
C GLY A 191 -5.37 4.28 -14.63
N THR A 192 -5.14 4.16 -15.93
CA THR A 192 -5.49 5.23 -16.90
C THR A 192 -6.98 5.53 -16.92
N PHE A 193 -7.84 4.51 -16.90
CA PHE A 193 -9.30 4.69 -17.03
C PHE A 193 -9.90 5.41 -15.82
N ALA A 194 -9.67 4.92 -14.59
CA ALA A 194 -10.21 5.55 -13.38
C ALA A 194 -9.67 6.96 -13.20
N TRP A 195 -8.37 7.14 -13.44
CA TRP A 195 -7.76 8.47 -13.38
C TRP A 195 -8.41 9.45 -14.37
N SER A 196 -8.64 9.02 -15.62
CA SER A 196 -9.29 9.87 -16.63
C SER A 196 -10.74 10.20 -16.26
N MET A 197 -11.48 9.25 -15.69
CA MET A 197 -12.85 9.47 -15.23
C MET A 197 -12.89 10.49 -14.07
N LEU A 198 -12.00 10.39 -13.10
CA LEU A 198 -11.90 11.35 -11.99
C LEU A 198 -11.51 12.75 -12.50
N GLN A 199 -10.59 12.86 -13.46
CA GLN A 199 -10.23 14.13 -14.08
C GLN A 199 -11.44 14.76 -14.79
N LEU A 200 -12.24 13.97 -15.50
CA LEU A 200 -13.44 14.45 -16.17
C LEU A 200 -14.49 14.94 -15.16
N GLN A 201 -14.76 14.17 -14.12
CA GLN A 201 -15.68 14.55 -13.06
C GLN A 201 -15.27 15.85 -12.38
N ASN A 202 -13.97 15.99 -12.08
CA ASN A 202 -13.42 17.19 -11.48
C ASN A 202 -13.64 18.43 -12.38
N ARG A 203 -13.36 18.33 -13.68
CA ARG A 203 -13.62 19.43 -14.64
C ARG A 203 -15.09 19.82 -14.72
N LEU A 204 -16.00 18.85 -14.71
CA LEU A 204 -17.44 19.10 -14.76
C LEU A 204 -17.97 19.75 -13.48
N SER A 205 -17.43 19.42 -12.31
CA SER A 205 -17.80 20.05 -11.03
C SER A 205 -17.34 21.52 -10.99
N PHE A 206 -16.14 21.83 -11.44
CA PHE A 206 -15.65 23.22 -11.56
C PHE A 206 -16.48 24.06 -12.54
N ALA A 207 -16.90 23.49 -13.68
CA ALA A 207 -17.74 24.19 -14.64
C ALA A 207 -19.13 24.56 -14.07
N ARG A 208 -19.67 23.73 -13.16
CA ARG A 208 -20.96 24.00 -12.50
C ARG A 208 -20.85 25.03 -11.37
N SER A 209 -19.73 25.12 -10.68
CA SER A 209 -19.53 26.10 -9.59
C SER A 209 -19.12 27.49 -10.08
N GLY A 210 -18.71 27.66 -11.33
CA GLY A 210 -18.35 28.94 -11.94
C GLY A 210 -19.52 29.66 -12.66
N THR A 211 -20.75 29.14 -12.60
CA THR A 211 -21.96 29.71 -13.23
C THR A 211 -22.97 30.26 -12.24
N THR A 212 -22.54 30.58 -10.99
CA THR A 212 -23.41 31.28 -10.00
C THR A 212 -22.89 32.66 -9.71
#